data_7724478993dcecc797efb37b0bd4b45c
#
_entry.id   7724478993dcecc797efb37b0bd4b45c
#
_cell.length_a   1.000
_cell.length_b   1.000
_cell.length_c   1.000
_cell.angle_alpha   90.00
_cell.angle_beta   90.00
_cell.angle_gamma   90.00
#
_symmetry.space_group_name_H-M   'P 1'
#
loop_
_entity.id
_entity.type
_entity.pdbx_description
1 polymer ?
#
loop_
_entity_poly.entity_id
_entity_poly.type
_entity_poly.pdbx_seq_one_letter_code
_entity_poly.pdbx_strand_id
1 'polypeptide(L)'
;MSVRAIRGAIQVPANTAADIAAGVQELISAILEANQLTPADVISVFFTSTVDLDAAFPAAACREMGFANVPLIGSVEVNVPGALDKTIRAMLHVETQATTEEISHVYLHGAAALRRDIAQ
;
A
#
# COMPACT_ATOMS: atom_id res chain seq x y z
N MET A 1 0.99 8.34 -22.20
CA MET A 1 0.84 7.70 -20.88
C MET A 1 -0.40 8.21 -20.20
N SER A 2 -0.96 7.39 -19.32
CA SER A 2 -2.13 7.75 -18.54
C SER A 2 -1.81 7.67 -17.05
N VAL A 3 -2.61 8.36 -16.25
CA VAL A 3 -2.56 8.23 -14.79
C VAL A 3 -3.48 7.08 -14.40
N ARG A 4 -2.97 6.16 -13.59
CA ARG A 4 -3.72 5.03 -13.08
C ARG A 4 -3.60 4.96 -11.56
N ALA A 5 -4.61 4.43 -10.92
CA ALA A 5 -4.60 4.18 -9.48
C ALA A 5 -4.42 2.68 -9.23
N ILE A 6 -3.52 2.36 -8.31
CA ILE A 6 -3.25 0.98 -7.91
C ILE A 6 -3.54 0.87 -6.43
N ARG A 7 -4.33 -0.13 -6.04
CA ARG A 7 -4.66 -0.39 -4.65
C ARG A 7 -3.90 -1.59 -4.13
N GLY A 8 -3.63 -1.55 -2.84
CA GLY A 8 -3.05 -2.69 -2.17
C GLY A 8 -3.30 -2.66 -0.69
N ALA A 9 -3.11 -3.80 -0.03
CA ALA A 9 -3.20 -3.91 1.40
C ALA A 9 -2.36 -5.07 1.92
N ILE A 10 -1.93 -4.96 3.17
CA ILE A 10 -1.19 -6.01 3.86
C ILE A 10 -1.64 -6.04 5.32
N GLN A 11 -1.80 -7.26 5.85
CA GLN A 11 -1.96 -7.44 7.29
C GLN A 11 -0.59 -7.75 7.89
N VAL A 12 -0.20 -7.00 8.92
CA VAL A 12 1.09 -7.21 9.60
C VAL A 12 0.88 -8.02 10.88
N PRO A 13 1.93 -8.72 11.37
CA PRO A 13 1.77 -9.62 12.53
C PRO A 13 1.60 -8.91 13.85
N ALA A 14 2.17 -7.72 14.03
CA ALA A 14 2.11 -7.02 15.31
C ALA A 14 2.24 -5.51 15.11
N ASN A 15 1.74 -4.75 16.10
CA ASN A 15 1.88 -3.31 16.15
C ASN A 15 3.26 -2.94 16.72
N THR A 16 4.29 -3.07 15.90
CA THR A 16 5.64 -2.62 16.20
C THR A 16 6.16 -1.79 15.05
N ALA A 17 7.10 -0.89 15.32
CA ALA A 17 7.70 -0.07 14.27
C ALA A 17 8.36 -0.96 13.21
N ALA A 18 9.03 -2.04 13.63
CA ALA A 18 9.70 -2.96 12.72
C ALA A 18 8.72 -3.68 11.80
N ASP A 19 7.60 -4.19 12.35
CA ASP A 19 6.62 -4.93 11.56
C ASP A 19 5.84 -4.01 10.61
N ILE A 20 5.54 -2.78 11.04
CA ILE A 20 4.90 -1.79 10.18
C ILE A 20 5.84 -1.46 9.00
N ALA A 21 7.11 -1.19 9.28
CA ALA A 21 8.08 -0.87 8.23
C ALA A 21 8.27 -2.03 7.25
N ALA A 22 8.42 -3.25 7.77
CA ALA A 22 8.58 -4.43 6.93
C ALA A 22 7.34 -4.67 6.06
N GLY A 23 6.16 -4.47 6.63
CA GLY A 23 4.91 -4.62 5.89
C GLY A 23 4.76 -3.61 4.76
N VAL A 24 5.08 -2.35 5.01
CA VAL A 24 5.04 -1.30 3.99
C VAL A 24 6.03 -1.63 2.86
N GLN A 25 7.24 -2.03 3.22
CA GLN A 25 8.27 -2.35 2.23
C GLN A 25 7.85 -3.54 1.37
N GLU A 26 7.29 -4.57 1.97
CA GLU A 26 6.80 -5.72 1.25
C GLU A 26 5.66 -5.34 0.31
N LEU A 27 4.68 -4.58 0.79
CA LEU A 27 3.52 -4.17 0.00
C LEU A 27 3.92 -3.30 -1.18
N ILE A 28 4.69 -2.26 -0.94
CA ILE A 28 5.08 -1.33 -2.00
C ILE A 28 5.96 -2.02 -3.04
N SER A 29 6.91 -2.85 -2.60
CA SER A 29 7.74 -3.62 -3.53
C SER A 29 6.91 -4.55 -4.40
N ALA A 30 5.93 -5.23 -3.81
CA ALA A 30 5.04 -6.14 -4.55
C ALA A 30 4.19 -5.38 -5.58
N ILE A 31 3.68 -4.20 -5.21
CA ILE A 31 2.90 -3.37 -6.13
C ILE A 31 3.75 -2.92 -7.32
N LEU A 32 4.96 -2.42 -7.06
CA LEU A 32 5.85 -1.95 -8.12
C LEU A 32 6.24 -3.10 -9.05
N GLU A 33 6.60 -4.25 -8.48
CA GLU A 33 7.02 -5.40 -9.26
C GLU A 33 5.87 -5.94 -10.12
N ALA A 34 4.67 -6.08 -9.55
CA ALA A 34 3.52 -6.61 -10.26
C ALA A 34 3.09 -5.73 -11.44
N ASN A 35 3.42 -4.44 -11.38
CA ASN A 35 3.04 -3.46 -12.42
C ASN A 35 4.23 -2.95 -13.22
N GLN A 36 5.42 -3.50 -13.00
CA GLN A 36 6.64 -3.13 -13.73
C GLN A 36 6.95 -1.64 -13.62
N LEU A 37 6.86 -1.12 -12.40
CA LEU A 37 7.06 0.30 -12.10
C LEU A 37 8.28 0.50 -11.21
N THR A 38 8.81 1.72 -11.25
CA THR A 38 9.82 2.20 -10.32
C THR A 38 9.27 3.40 -9.55
N PRO A 39 9.92 3.82 -8.46
CA PRO A 39 9.47 5.02 -7.74
C PRO A 39 9.33 6.26 -8.64
N ALA A 40 10.12 6.37 -9.71
CA ALA A 40 10.03 7.51 -10.63
C ALA A 40 8.69 7.58 -11.36
N ASP A 41 7.98 6.47 -11.48
CA ASP A 41 6.67 6.42 -12.13
C ASP A 41 5.53 6.80 -11.20
N VAL A 42 5.80 6.93 -9.90
CA VAL A 42 4.76 7.16 -8.89
C VAL A 42 4.57 8.65 -8.66
N ILE A 43 3.33 9.10 -8.78
CA ILE A 43 2.94 10.50 -8.58
C ILE A 43 2.72 10.78 -7.09
N SER A 44 2.00 9.90 -6.41
CA SER A 44 1.67 10.05 -4.99
C SER A 44 1.28 8.71 -4.39
N VAL A 45 1.42 8.60 -3.07
CA VAL A 45 0.94 7.43 -2.32
C VAL A 45 0.11 7.89 -1.15
N PHE A 46 -1.05 7.30 -1.01
CA PHE A 46 -1.94 7.50 0.13
C PHE A 46 -1.99 6.21 0.93
N PHE A 47 -1.66 6.31 2.23
CA PHE A 47 -1.74 5.17 3.14
C PHE A 47 -2.90 5.32 4.10
N THR A 48 -3.54 4.20 4.46
CA THR A 48 -4.37 4.12 5.65
C THR A 48 -3.87 2.98 6.52
N SER A 49 -4.09 3.10 7.82
CA SER A 49 -3.81 2.01 8.75
C SER A 49 -4.94 1.89 9.74
N THR A 50 -5.21 0.66 10.17
CA THR A 50 -6.21 0.43 11.21
C THR A 50 -5.77 1.08 12.53
N VAL A 51 -6.74 1.41 13.39
CA VAL A 51 -6.49 2.19 14.61
C VAL A 51 -5.51 1.52 15.58
N ASP A 52 -5.38 0.20 15.49
CA ASP A 52 -4.49 -0.58 16.34
C ASP A 52 -3.02 -0.50 15.91
N LEU A 53 -2.74 0.08 14.75
CA LEU A 53 -1.37 0.29 14.27
C LEU A 53 -0.96 1.74 14.52
N ASP A 54 -0.33 1.97 15.66
CA ASP A 54 0.09 3.31 16.06
C ASP A 54 1.58 3.41 16.42
N ALA A 55 2.35 2.36 16.17
CA ALA A 55 3.77 2.33 16.53
C ALA A 55 4.67 3.10 15.56
N ALA A 56 4.22 3.37 14.33
CA ALA A 56 5.01 4.09 13.33
C ALA A 56 4.11 4.62 12.23
N PHE A 57 4.63 5.57 11.46
CA PHE A 57 3.98 6.05 10.25
C PHE A 57 4.34 5.16 9.06
N PRO A 58 3.37 4.58 8.36
CA PRO A 58 3.66 3.82 7.12
C PRO A 58 4.45 4.62 6.09
N ALA A 59 4.15 5.91 5.95
CA ALA A 59 4.83 6.78 4.99
C ALA A 59 6.34 6.88 5.25
N ALA A 60 6.77 6.80 6.51
CA ALA A 60 8.20 6.89 6.84
C ALA A 60 9.00 5.75 6.22
N ALA A 61 8.49 4.52 6.27
CA ALA A 61 9.15 3.37 5.67
C ALA A 61 9.16 3.45 4.15
N CYS A 62 8.08 3.95 3.56
CA CYS A 62 7.98 4.12 2.11
C CYS A 62 8.99 5.15 1.61
N ARG A 63 9.17 6.24 2.35
CA ARG A 63 10.10 7.30 1.96
C ARG A 63 11.51 6.77 1.75
N GLU A 64 11.93 5.80 2.56
CA GLU A 64 13.27 5.21 2.48
C GLU A 64 13.46 4.29 1.28
N MET A 65 12.40 3.97 0.54
CA MET A 65 12.46 3.07 -0.61
C MET A 65 12.69 3.80 -1.94
N GLY A 66 13.16 5.03 -1.90
CA GLY A 66 13.37 5.84 -3.10
C GLY A 66 12.19 6.77 -3.38
N PHE A 67 11.32 6.98 -2.40
CA PHE A 67 10.13 7.83 -2.52
C PHE A 67 10.33 9.20 -1.84
N ALA A 68 11.58 9.63 -1.62
CA ALA A 68 11.85 10.87 -0.90
C ALA A 68 11.22 12.10 -1.56
N ASN A 69 11.07 12.09 -2.89
CA ASN A 69 10.49 13.19 -3.64
C ASN A 69 9.05 12.93 -4.08
N VAL A 70 8.44 11.86 -3.61
CA VAL A 70 7.04 11.52 -3.92
C VAL A 70 6.15 11.98 -2.78
N PRO A 71 5.07 12.73 -3.04
CA PRO A 71 4.14 13.09 -1.99
C PRO A 71 3.49 11.86 -1.37
N LEU A 72 3.63 11.75 -0.04
CA LEU A 72 3.10 10.65 0.75
C LEU A 72 2.24 11.20 1.86
N ILE A 73 1.11 10.57 2.14
CA ILE A 73 0.26 10.94 3.25
C ILE A 73 -0.36 9.69 3.86
N GLY A 74 -0.61 9.74 5.16
CA GLY A 74 -1.27 8.64 5.88
C GLY A 74 -2.51 9.13 6.60
N SER A 75 -3.41 8.20 6.87
CA SER A 75 -4.66 8.45 7.56
C SER A 75 -5.07 7.20 8.33
N VAL A 76 -6.01 7.36 9.24
CA VAL A 76 -6.60 6.23 9.98
C VAL A 76 -7.75 5.67 9.14
N GLU A 77 -7.77 4.35 9.02
CA GLU A 77 -8.86 3.65 8.34
C GLU A 77 -10.14 3.74 9.16
N VAL A 78 -11.28 3.73 8.48
CA VAL A 78 -12.58 3.69 9.15
C VAL A 78 -12.64 2.45 10.05
N ASN A 79 -12.91 2.68 11.33
CA ASN A 79 -12.87 1.62 12.34
C ASN A 79 -14.24 0.92 12.43
N VAL A 80 -14.50 0.04 11.46
CA VAL A 80 -15.74 -0.74 11.45
C VAL A 80 -15.59 -1.96 12.36
N PRO A 81 -16.49 -2.18 13.32
CA PRO A 81 -16.41 -3.36 14.19
C PRO A 81 -16.40 -4.66 13.38
N GLY A 82 -15.49 -5.55 13.72
CA GLY A 82 -15.33 -6.83 13.02
C GLY A 82 -14.48 -6.78 11.75
N ALA A 83 -13.99 -5.60 11.38
CA ALA A 83 -13.08 -5.49 10.23
C ALA A 83 -11.72 -6.10 10.57
N LEU A 84 -10.97 -6.45 9.51
CA LEU A 84 -9.63 -7.01 9.65
C LEU A 84 -8.72 -6.04 10.39
N ASP A 85 -8.03 -6.51 11.43
CA ASP A 85 -7.10 -5.70 12.20
C ASP A 85 -5.70 -5.67 11.58
N LYS A 86 -4.82 -4.85 12.15
CA LYS A 86 -3.39 -4.74 11.81
C LYS A 86 -3.17 -4.63 10.30
N THR A 87 -3.99 -3.81 9.64
CA THR A 87 -4.01 -3.71 8.19
C THR A 87 -3.54 -2.34 7.72
N ILE A 88 -2.62 -2.35 6.78
CA ILE A 88 -2.15 -1.15 6.08
C ILE A 88 -2.66 -1.23 4.65
N ARG A 89 -3.29 -0.16 4.18
CA ARG A 89 -3.73 -0.03 2.78
C ARG A 89 -2.93 1.06 2.11
N ALA A 90 -2.75 0.91 0.81
CA ALA A 90 -2.10 1.93 -0.01
C ALA A 90 -2.89 2.15 -1.29
N MET A 91 -2.91 3.40 -1.74
CA MET A 91 -3.34 3.73 -3.08
C MET A 91 -2.23 4.55 -3.72
N LEU A 92 -1.69 4.05 -4.82
CA LEU A 92 -0.67 4.73 -5.60
C LEU A 92 -1.32 5.31 -6.84
N HIS A 93 -0.97 6.57 -7.15
CA HIS A 93 -1.24 7.15 -8.45
C HIS A 93 0.05 7.13 -9.23
N VAL A 94 0.01 6.56 -10.43
CA VAL A 94 1.21 6.34 -11.26
C VAL A 94 0.96 6.79 -12.69
N GLU A 95 2.04 7.12 -13.40
CA GLU A 95 2.02 7.29 -14.84
C GLU A 95 2.47 6.01 -15.49
N THR A 96 1.66 5.47 -16.41
CA THR A 96 1.95 4.20 -17.05
C THR A 96 1.26 4.12 -18.40
N GLN A 97 1.75 3.24 -19.26
CA GLN A 97 1.09 2.91 -20.52
C GLN A 97 0.05 1.80 -20.37
N ALA A 98 0.00 1.16 -19.20
CA ALA A 98 -0.95 0.09 -18.94
C ALA A 98 -2.39 0.59 -18.99
N THR A 99 -3.27 -0.26 -19.49
CA THR A 99 -4.72 0.00 -19.42
C THR A 99 -5.23 -0.30 -18.03
N THR A 100 -6.46 0.10 -17.73
CA THR A 100 -7.09 -0.19 -16.44
C THR A 100 -7.10 -1.70 -16.16
N GLU A 101 -7.38 -2.51 -17.17
CA GLU A 101 -7.43 -3.96 -17.05
C GLU A 101 -6.07 -4.60 -16.80
N GLU A 102 -5.00 -3.93 -17.22
CA GLU A 102 -3.63 -4.43 -17.05
C GLU A 102 -3.03 -4.11 -15.69
N ILE A 103 -3.69 -3.24 -14.90
CA ILE A 103 -3.24 -2.92 -13.56
C ILE A 103 -3.46 -4.10 -12.62
N SER A 104 -2.43 -4.44 -11.85
CA SER A 104 -2.49 -5.49 -10.84
C SER A 104 -2.57 -4.86 -9.46
N HIS A 105 -3.70 -5.06 -8.78
CA HIS A 105 -3.85 -4.68 -7.38
C HIS A 105 -3.31 -5.81 -6.51
N VAL A 106 -2.68 -5.47 -5.37
CA VAL A 106 -1.93 -6.45 -4.58
C VAL A 106 -2.43 -6.47 -3.14
N TYR A 107 -2.90 -7.64 -2.69
CA TYR A 107 -3.43 -7.86 -1.35
C TYR A 107 -2.69 -9.03 -0.72
N LEU A 108 -1.91 -8.78 0.33
CA LEU A 108 -0.95 -9.72 0.90
C LEU A 108 -1.39 -10.22 2.27
N HIS A 109 -1.02 -11.46 2.56
CA HIS A 109 -1.30 -12.14 3.82
C HIS A 109 -2.81 -12.12 4.11
N GLY A 110 -3.23 -11.82 5.34
CA GLY A 110 -4.64 -11.80 5.69
C GLY A 110 -5.47 -10.79 4.92
N ALA A 111 -4.84 -9.75 4.35
CA ALA A 111 -5.53 -8.74 3.56
C ALA A 111 -6.08 -9.27 2.24
N ALA A 112 -5.63 -10.43 1.77
CA ALA A 112 -6.15 -11.03 0.55
C ALA A 112 -7.67 -11.27 0.60
N ALA A 113 -8.23 -11.37 1.80
CA ALA A 113 -9.67 -11.55 1.98
C ALA A 113 -10.50 -10.29 1.72
N LEU A 114 -9.87 -9.10 1.68
CA LEU A 114 -10.59 -7.82 1.59
C LEU A 114 -11.18 -7.57 0.22
N ARG A 115 -10.47 -7.90 -0.85
CA ARG A 115 -10.88 -7.60 -2.22
C ARG A 115 -10.56 -8.78 -3.12
N ARG A 116 -11.29 -9.87 -2.92
CA ARG A 116 -11.08 -11.12 -3.69
C ARG A 116 -11.33 -10.94 -5.18
N ASP A 117 -12.15 -9.94 -5.56
CA ASP A 117 -12.47 -9.64 -6.95
C ASP A 117 -11.30 -9.02 -7.71
N ILE A 118 -10.34 -8.39 -7.01
CA ILE A 118 -9.19 -7.73 -7.64
C ILE A 118 -7.84 -8.12 -7.02
N ALA A 119 -7.82 -9.01 -6.02
CA ALA A 119 -6.58 -9.44 -5.36
C ALA A 119 -5.73 -10.32 -6.27
N GLN A 120 -4.45 -10.21 -6.11
CA GLN A 120 -3.46 -11.02 -6.81
C GLN A 120 -3.05 -12.24 -5.99
#